data_3fd2cb61ffd0270e1a2abf09d81e81bc
#
_entry.id   3fd2cb61ffd0270e1a2abf09d81e81bc
#
_cell.length_a   1.000
_cell.length_b   1.000
_cell.length_c   1.000
_cell.angle_alpha   90.00
_cell.angle_beta   90.00
_cell.angle_gamma   90.00
#
_symmetry.space_group_name_H-M   'P 1'
#
loop_
_entity.id
_entity.type
_entity.pdbx_description
1 polymer ?
#
loop_
_entity_poly.entity_id
_entity_poly.type
_entity_poly.pdbx_seq_one_letter_code
_entity_poly.pdbx_strand_id
1 'polypeptide(L)'
;MEIRDNELKDIVEFVKGTPRANQVYGRVVNDLLRQQYKADRVESIINNYLDEPNEKHSKEFQDLQAYRKECKKQAKIILEIE
;
A
#
# COMPACT_ATOMS: atom_id res chain seq x y z
N MET A 1 -6.57 -9.55 -0.46
CA MET A 1 -5.81 -8.87 0.62
C MET A 1 -6.73 -8.46 1.74
N GLU A 2 -6.28 -8.57 2.96
CA GLU A 2 -7.05 -8.20 4.14
C GLU A 2 -6.27 -7.22 5.00
N ILE A 3 -6.99 -6.28 5.62
CA ILE A 3 -6.40 -5.35 6.59
C ILE A 3 -6.06 -6.15 7.86
N ARG A 4 -4.88 -5.92 8.43
CA ARG A 4 -4.43 -6.59 9.65
C ARG A 4 -4.61 -5.76 10.93
N ASP A 5 -4.59 -4.43 10.80
CA ASP A 5 -4.81 -3.53 11.92
C ASP A 5 -6.28 -3.57 12.33
N ASN A 6 -6.58 -4.06 13.53
CA ASN A 6 -7.96 -4.23 14.00
C ASN A 6 -8.70 -2.92 14.16
N GLU A 7 -8.02 -1.87 14.64
CA GLU A 7 -8.60 -0.54 14.74
C GLU A 7 -8.99 -0.02 13.36
N LEU A 8 -8.10 -0.20 12.38
CA LEU A 8 -8.38 0.22 11.01
C LEU A 8 -9.52 -0.58 10.40
N LYS A 9 -9.62 -1.87 10.68
CA LYS A 9 -10.75 -2.70 10.24
C LYS A 9 -12.08 -2.12 10.72
N ASP A 10 -12.15 -1.74 11.99
CA ASP A 10 -13.36 -1.17 12.57
C ASP A 10 -13.73 0.15 11.90
N ILE A 11 -12.73 1.01 11.66
CA ILE A 11 -12.94 2.28 10.96
C ILE A 11 -13.46 2.03 9.54
N VAL A 12 -12.87 1.08 8.83
CA VAL A 12 -13.28 0.74 7.46
C VAL A 12 -14.73 0.27 7.42
N GLU A 13 -15.14 -0.60 8.33
CA GLU A 13 -16.53 -1.06 8.39
C GLU A 13 -17.51 0.11 8.58
N PHE A 14 -17.08 1.14 9.29
CA PHE A 14 -17.91 2.32 9.55
C PHE A 14 -17.97 3.27 8.35
N VAL A 15 -16.87 3.41 7.59
CA VAL A 15 -16.77 4.45 6.55
C VAL A 15 -16.91 3.92 5.12
N LYS A 16 -16.78 2.61 4.90
CA LYS A 16 -16.84 2.07 3.54
C LYS A 16 -18.13 2.44 2.85
N GLY A 17 -18.04 2.75 1.57
CA GLY A 17 -19.20 3.17 0.77
C GLY A 17 -19.66 4.60 1.06
N THR A 18 -18.96 5.35 1.90
CA THR A 18 -19.27 6.74 2.22
C THR A 18 -18.15 7.67 1.77
N PRO A 19 -18.40 9.00 1.66
CA PRO A 19 -17.33 9.94 1.32
C PRO A 19 -16.16 9.93 2.30
N ARG A 20 -16.36 9.52 3.55
CA ARG A 20 -15.30 9.43 4.55
C ARG A 20 -14.28 8.33 4.25
N ALA A 21 -14.63 7.36 3.41
CA ALA A 21 -13.71 6.29 3.01
C ALA A 21 -12.42 6.86 2.42
N ASN A 22 -12.50 7.97 1.69
CA ASN A 22 -11.32 8.62 1.11
C ASN A 22 -10.32 9.09 2.15
N GLN A 23 -10.77 9.42 3.37
CA GLN A 23 -9.89 9.91 4.43
C GLN A 23 -8.98 8.82 4.99
N VAL A 24 -9.36 7.56 4.85
CA VAL A 24 -8.57 6.42 5.35
C VAL A 24 -7.92 5.60 4.24
N TYR A 25 -8.08 6.03 3.00
CA TYR A 25 -7.52 5.33 1.84
C TYR A 25 -6.01 5.09 1.97
N GLY A 26 -5.26 6.13 2.31
CA GLY A 26 -3.81 6.02 2.48
C GLY A 26 -3.42 5.04 3.59
N ARG A 27 -4.17 5.03 4.70
CA ARG A 27 -3.92 4.09 5.81
C ARG A 27 -4.16 2.65 5.37
N VAL A 28 -5.21 2.41 4.60
CA VAL A 28 -5.51 1.08 4.08
C VAL A 28 -4.41 0.62 3.12
N VAL A 29 -4.00 1.47 2.19
CA VAL A 29 -2.89 1.15 1.27
C VAL A 29 -1.63 0.80 2.04
N ASN A 30 -1.28 1.60 3.05
CA ASN A 30 -0.08 1.35 3.86
C ASN A 30 -0.18 0.04 4.64
N ASP A 31 -1.33 -0.26 5.22
CA ASP A 31 -1.52 -1.53 5.93
C ASP A 31 -1.27 -2.72 5.00
N LEU A 32 -1.85 -2.69 3.80
CA LEU A 32 -1.66 -3.74 2.81
C LEU A 32 -0.20 -3.83 2.34
N LEU A 33 0.42 -2.68 2.09
CA LEU A 33 1.82 -2.62 1.64
C LEU A 33 2.77 -3.18 2.70
N ARG A 34 2.55 -2.85 3.98
CA ARG A 34 3.41 -3.28 5.08
C ARG A 34 3.35 -4.78 5.34
N GLN A 35 2.37 -5.48 4.81
CA GLN A 35 2.31 -6.94 4.91
C GLN A 35 3.39 -7.61 4.07
N GLN A 36 3.85 -6.96 3.01
CA GLN A 36 4.89 -7.48 2.12
C GLN A 36 6.22 -6.72 2.27
N TYR A 37 6.16 -5.40 2.45
CA TYR A 37 7.31 -4.51 2.49
C TYR A 37 7.27 -3.66 3.75
N LYS A 38 8.26 -3.81 4.62
CA LYS A 38 8.42 -2.93 5.78
C LYS A 38 8.88 -1.54 5.33
N ALA A 39 8.65 -0.53 6.18
CA ALA A 39 8.95 0.87 5.83
C ALA A 39 10.41 1.06 5.44
N ASP A 40 11.35 0.49 6.20
CA ASP A 40 12.78 0.58 5.91
C ASP A 40 13.16 -0.15 4.61
N ARG A 41 12.47 -1.24 4.29
CA ARG A 41 12.69 -1.96 3.04
C ARG A 41 12.26 -1.13 1.83
N VAL A 42 11.10 -0.47 1.94
CA VAL A 42 10.61 0.44 0.88
C VAL A 42 11.62 1.56 0.65
N GLU A 43 12.09 2.19 1.72
CA GLU A 43 13.07 3.26 1.65
C GLU A 43 14.37 2.78 1.01
N SER A 44 14.84 1.60 1.42
CA SER A 44 16.07 1.00 0.88
C SER A 44 15.96 0.73 -0.62
N ILE A 45 14.83 0.18 -1.08
CA ILE A 45 14.61 -0.11 -2.50
C ILE A 45 14.64 1.18 -3.32
N ILE A 46 13.97 2.23 -2.84
CA ILE A 46 13.92 3.52 -3.54
C ILE A 46 15.32 4.15 -3.59
N ASN A 47 16.02 4.18 -2.45
CA ASN A 47 17.35 4.78 -2.37
C ASN A 47 18.36 4.03 -3.26
N ASN A 48 18.31 2.70 -3.26
CA ASN A 48 19.20 1.91 -4.12
C ASN A 48 18.94 2.20 -5.60
N TYR A 49 17.68 2.34 -5.98
CA TYR A 49 17.33 2.65 -7.36
C TYR A 49 17.82 4.04 -7.78
N LEU A 50 17.73 5.03 -6.88
CA LEU A 50 18.16 6.40 -7.15
C LEU A 50 19.68 6.53 -7.18
N ASP A 51 20.37 5.87 -6.25
CA ASP A 51 21.82 6.00 -6.09
C ASP A 51 22.58 5.13 -7.09
N GLU A 52 22.10 3.94 -7.35
CA GLU A 52 22.80 2.95 -8.17
C GLU A 52 21.80 2.17 -9.04
N PRO A 53 21.25 2.81 -10.09
CA PRO A 53 20.23 2.17 -10.93
C PRO A 53 20.85 1.11 -11.83
N ASN A 54 20.96 -0.10 -11.30
CA ASN A 54 21.39 -1.27 -12.07
C ASN A 54 20.18 -2.18 -12.30
N GLU A 55 20.40 -3.30 -12.98
CA GLU A 55 19.35 -4.24 -13.33
C GLU A 55 18.62 -4.78 -12.10
N LYS A 56 19.38 -5.15 -11.07
CA LYS A 56 18.81 -5.67 -9.81
C LYS A 56 17.97 -4.63 -9.10
N HIS A 57 18.50 -3.41 -8.94
CA HIS A 57 17.79 -2.34 -8.23
C HIS A 57 16.55 -1.88 -9.01
N SER A 58 16.65 -1.86 -10.35
CA SER A 58 15.52 -1.51 -11.21
C SER A 58 14.39 -2.52 -11.08
N LYS A 59 14.73 -3.81 -11.03
CA LYS A 59 13.73 -4.87 -10.87
C LYS A 59 13.06 -4.81 -9.51
N GLU A 60 13.83 -4.60 -8.44
CA GLU A 60 13.28 -4.46 -7.09
C GLU A 60 12.32 -3.28 -7.01
N PHE A 61 12.69 -2.15 -7.63
CA PHE A 61 11.85 -0.98 -7.68
C PHE A 61 10.55 -1.23 -8.45
N GLN A 62 10.64 -1.88 -9.61
CA GLN A 62 9.49 -2.21 -10.43
C GLN A 62 8.54 -3.16 -9.70
N ASP A 63 9.08 -4.16 -9.01
CA ASP A 63 8.29 -5.11 -8.23
C ASP A 63 7.54 -4.39 -7.09
N LEU A 64 8.21 -3.46 -6.41
CA LEU A 64 7.60 -2.64 -5.37
C LEU A 64 6.45 -1.80 -5.94
N GLN A 65 6.67 -1.14 -7.06
CA GLN A 65 5.64 -0.30 -7.68
C GLN A 65 4.43 -1.13 -8.15
N ALA A 66 4.67 -2.31 -8.69
CA ALA A 66 3.60 -3.22 -9.11
C ALA A 66 2.76 -3.66 -7.91
N TYR A 67 3.41 -4.01 -6.80
CA TYR A 67 2.72 -4.41 -5.58
C TYR A 67 1.93 -3.25 -4.97
N ARG A 68 2.54 -2.05 -4.93
CA ARG A 68 1.85 -0.85 -4.44
C ARG A 68 0.60 -0.55 -5.26
N LYS A 69 0.67 -0.69 -6.58
CA LYS A 69 -0.46 -0.50 -7.46
C LYS A 69 -1.59 -1.47 -7.13
N GLU A 70 -1.25 -2.73 -6.87
CA GLU A 70 -2.23 -3.74 -6.45
C GLU A 70 -2.84 -3.40 -5.10
N CYS A 71 -2.03 -2.92 -4.14
CA CYS A 71 -2.53 -2.47 -2.84
C CYS A 71 -3.55 -1.33 -3.00
N LYS A 72 -3.27 -0.38 -3.87
CA LYS A 72 -4.18 0.74 -4.15
C LYS A 72 -5.51 0.25 -4.73
N LYS A 73 -5.44 -0.70 -5.65
CA LYS A 73 -6.62 -1.31 -6.24
C LYS A 73 -7.45 -2.04 -5.19
N GLN A 74 -6.79 -2.84 -4.35
CA GLN A 74 -7.47 -3.58 -3.29
C GLN A 74 -8.07 -2.64 -2.25
N ALA A 75 -7.39 -1.56 -1.91
CA ALA A 75 -7.91 -0.57 -0.97
C ALA A 75 -9.22 0.05 -1.47
N LYS A 76 -9.29 0.34 -2.77
CA LYS A 76 -10.53 0.86 -3.36
C LYS A 76 -11.68 -0.13 -3.26
N ILE A 77 -11.39 -1.41 -3.49
CA ILE A 77 -12.40 -2.48 -3.36
C ILE A 77 -12.86 -2.59 -1.91
N ILE A 78 -11.93 -2.64 -0.96
CA ILE A 78 -12.23 -2.78 0.47
C ILE A 78 -13.08 -1.61 0.97
N LEU A 79 -12.75 -0.39 0.54
CA LEU A 79 -13.44 0.83 0.95
C LEU A 79 -14.67 1.15 0.10
N GLU A 80 -14.93 0.36 -0.94
CA GLU A 80 -16.05 0.58 -1.87
C GLU A 80 -15.97 1.97 -2.53
N ILE A 81 -14.76 2.38 -2.92
CA ILE A 81 -14.48 3.63 -3.64
C ILE A 81 -14.33 3.33 -5.13
N GLU A 82 -14.94 4.16 -5.94
CA GLU A 82 -14.78 4.06 -7.39
C GLU A 82 -13.49 4.69 -7.93
#